data_cf205e7e637c8ffb362cb441937b4771
#
_entry.id   cf205e7e637c8ffb362cb441937b4771
#
_cell.length_a   1.000
_cell.length_b   1.000
_cell.length_c   1.000
_cell.angle_alpha   90.00
_cell.angle_beta   90.00
_cell.angle_gamma   90.00
#
_symmetry.space_group_name_H-M   'P 1'
#
loop_
_entity.id
_entity.type
_entity.pdbx_description
1 polymer ?
#
loop_
_entity_poly.entity_id
_entity_poly.type
_entity_poly.pdbx_seq_one_letter_code
_entity_poly.pdbx_strand_id
1 'polypeptide(L)'
;MRLPFSSIKLDRSLLFDICSDEKRALFYQSVVETFQRMNYRIVAEGVETEAEMRLLSSWNVDMIQGYYFSKPLPQKELLELLKQSYT
;
A
#
# COMPACT_ATOMS: atom_id res chain seq x y z
N MET A 1 -25.92 5.07 -8.86
CA MET A 1 -25.04 4.14 -9.53
C MET A 1 -24.01 3.56 -8.58
N ARG A 2 -23.80 2.29 -8.67
CA ARG A 2 -22.87 1.65 -7.78
C ARG A 2 -21.51 1.47 -8.47
N LEU A 3 -20.46 1.69 -7.69
CA LEU A 3 -19.12 1.49 -8.22
C LEU A 3 -18.88 0.03 -8.53
N PRO A 4 -18.17 -0.24 -9.62
CA PRO A 4 -17.85 -1.61 -10.00
C PRO A 4 -16.71 -2.20 -9.18
N PHE A 5 -16.14 -1.43 -8.26
CA PHE A 5 -14.97 -1.88 -7.53
C PHE A 5 -15.29 -2.27 -6.12
N SER A 6 -14.68 -3.33 -5.67
CA SER A 6 -14.62 -3.69 -4.27
C SER A 6 -13.20 -3.45 -3.79
N SER A 7 -13.07 -3.21 -2.50
CA SER A 7 -11.75 -2.99 -1.90
C SER A 7 -11.34 -4.22 -1.11
N ILE A 8 -10.06 -4.53 -1.19
CA ILE A 8 -9.46 -5.60 -0.40
C ILE A 8 -8.41 -4.98 0.50
N LYS A 9 -8.52 -5.25 1.79
CA LYS A 9 -7.55 -4.79 2.76
C LYS A 9 -6.55 -5.91 3.03
N LEU A 10 -5.29 -5.61 2.80
CA LEU A 10 -4.22 -6.57 3.08
C LEU A 10 -3.68 -6.29 4.47
N ASP A 11 -3.80 -7.29 5.33
CA ASP A 11 -3.43 -7.15 6.73
C ASP A 11 -1.94 -6.88 6.87
N ARG A 12 -1.58 -6.16 7.93
CA ARG A 12 -0.19 -5.78 8.13
C ARG A 12 0.74 -6.97 8.33
N SER A 13 0.21 -8.11 8.75
CA SER A 13 1.03 -9.29 8.91
C SER A 13 1.67 -9.73 7.59
N LEU A 14 1.06 -9.35 6.47
CA LEU A 14 1.61 -9.66 5.15
C LEU A 14 2.79 -8.76 4.80
N LEU A 15 2.96 -7.65 5.52
CA LEU A 15 4.06 -6.73 5.27
C LEU A 15 5.35 -7.15 5.98
N PHE A 16 5.29 -8.16 6.83
CA PHE A 16 6.45 -8.56 7.61
C PHE A 16 7.63 -8.89 6.68
N ASP A 17 8.73 -8.16 6.86
CA ASP A 17 9.97 -8.37 6.13
C ASP A 17 9.89 -8.21 4.61
N ILE A 18 8.89 -7.49 4.07
CA ILE A 18 8.79 -7.37 2.61
C ILE A 18 9.96 -6.59 2.02
N CYS A 19 10.63 -5.75 2.79
CA CYS A 19 11.75 -4.97 2.28
C CYS A 19 13.06 -5.73 2.34
N SER A 20 13.12 -6.85 3.06
CA SER A 20 14.35 -7.60 3.23
C SER A 20 14.26 -9.04 2.77
N ASP A 21 13.07 -9.54 2.50
CA ASP A 21 12.86 -10.93 2.09
C ASP A 21 12.19 -10.95 0.72
N GLU A 22 12.93 -11.35 -0.29
CA GLU A 22 12.44 -11.34 -1.66
C GLU A 22 11.21 -12.22 -1.86
N LYS A 23 11.16 -13.33 -1.15
CA LYS A 23 10.01 -14.23 -1.30
C LYS A 23 8.74 -13.62 -0.74
N ARG A 24 8.87 -12.91 0.38
CA ARG A 24 7.72 -12.22 0.96
C ARG A 24 7.27 -11.08 0.07
N ALA A 25 8.22 -10.34 -0.49
CA ALA A 25 7.89 -9.26 -1.41
C ALA A 25 7.19 -9.81 -2.64
N LEU A 26 7.68 -10.89 -3.19
CA LEU A 26 7.07 -11.50 -4.35
C LEU A 26 5.65 -11.97 -4.06
N PHE A 27 5.45 -12.58 -2.90
CA PHE A 27 4.12 -13.03 -2.51
C PHE A 27 3.15 -11.86 -2.43
N TYR A 28 3.56 -10.80 -1.74
CA TYR A 28 2.70 -9.62 -1.60
C TYR A 28 2.39 -9.01 -2.96
N GLN A 29 3.41 -8.85 -3.79
CA GLN A 29 3.23 -8.31 -5.12
C GLN A 29 2.26 -9.15 -5.94
N SER A 30 2.39 -10.47 -5.85
CA SER A 30 1.52 -11.38 -6.60
C SER A 30 0.07 -11.25 -6.16
N VAL A 31 -0.15 -11.10 -4.85
CA VAL A 31 -1.50 -10.92 -4.33
C VAL A 31 -2.09 -9.61 -4.85
N VAL A 32 -1.29 -8.53 -4.79
CA VAL A 32 -1.73 -7.23 -5.26
C VAL A 32 -2.13 -7.30 -6.74
N GLU A 33 -1.26 -7.86 -7.56
CA GLU A 33 -1.52 -7.92 -8.99
C GLU A 33 -2.73 -8.78 -9.33
N THR A 34 -2.89 -9.89 -8.62
CA THR A 34 -4.03 -10.76 -8.85
C THR A 34 -5.34 -10.04 -8.61
N PHE A 35 -5.44 -9.37 -7.47
CA PHE A 35 -6.69 -8.68 -7.14
C PHE A 35 -6.91 -7.46 -8.03
N GLN A 36 -5.84 -6.78 -8.44
CA GLN A 36 -5.99 -5.68 -9.38
C GLN A 36 -6.57 -6.15 -10.71
N ARG A 37 -6.14 -7.31 -11.17
CA ARG A 37 -6.70 -7.88 -12.40
C ARG A 37 -8.16 -8.24 -12.28
N MET A 38 -8.60 -8.47 -11.06
CA MET A 38 -10.00 -8.78 -10.78
C MET A 38 -10.82 -7.52 -10.49
N ASN A 39 -10.25 -6.34 -10.71
CA ASN A 39 -10.90 -5.06 -10.49
C ASN A 39 -11.15 -4.74 -9.03
N TYR A 40 -10.32 -5.26 -8.15
CA TYR A 40 -10.36 -4.84 -6.75
C TYR A 40 -9.38 -3.70 -6.53
N ARG A 41 -9.75 -2.82 -5.63
CA ARG A 41 -8.83 -1.82 -5.12
C ARG A 41 -8.09 -2.40 -3.93
N ILE A 42 -6.82 -2.09 -3.84
CA ILE A 42 -5.96 -2.65 -2.80
C ILE A 42 -5.69 -1.60 -1.75
N VAL A 43 -5.97 -1.96 -0.51
CA VAL A 43 -5.65 -1.13 0.66
C VAL A 43 -4.60 -1.87 1.47
N ALA A 44 -3.41 -1.30 1.58
CA ALA A 44 -2.35 -1.88 2.39
C ALA A 44 -2.43 -1.30 3.79
N GLU A 45 -2.58 -2.17 4.79
CA GLU A 45 -2.70 -1.75 6.17
C GLU A 45 -1.42 -2.00 6.94
N GLY A 46 -1.18 -1.15 7.93
CA GLY A 46 -0.08 -1.36 8.85
C GLY A 46 1.28 -0.99 8.32
N VAL A 47 1.33 -0.07 7.37
CA VAL A 47 2.60 0.42 6.84
C VAL A 47 3.28 1.26 7.92
N GLU A 48 4.53 0.93 8.23
CA GLU A 48 5.24 1.58 9.32
C GLU A 48 6.48 2.34 8.89
N THR A 49 6.98 2.08 7.69
CA THR A 49 8.22 2.70 7.23
C THR A 49 8.05 3.29 5.85
N GLU A 50 8.92 4.25 5.56
CA GLU A 50 8.94 4.85 4.25
C GLU A 50 9.35 3.83 3.19
N ALA A 51 10.25 2.92 3.55
CA ALA A 51 10.68 1.89 2.61
C ALA A 51 9.50 1.01 2.18
N GLU A 52 8.67 0.62 3.13
CA GLU A 52 7.46 -0.14 2.81
C GLU A 52 6.53 0.67 1.93
N MET A 53 6.34 1.94 2.27
CA MET A 53 5.47 2.79 1.49
C MET A 53 5.94 2.91 0.04
N ARG A 54 7.23 3.10 -0.16
CA ARG A 54 7.78 3.22 -1.50
C ARG A 54 7.60 1.94 -2.29
N LEU A 55 7.84 0.81 -1.64
CA LEU A 55 7.68 -0.48 -2.31
C LEU A 55 6.23 -0.71 -2.73
N LEU A 56 5.30 -0.44 -1.82
CA LEU A 56 3.88 -0.59 -2.11
C LEU A 56 3.43 0.35 -3.21
N SER A 57 3.95 1.57 -3.20
CA SER A 57 3.61 2.52 -4.26
C SER A 57 4.11 2.06 -5.62
N SER A 58 5.25 1.39 -5.64
CA SER A 58 5.79 0.86 -6.89
C SER A 58 4.91 -0.24 -7.47
N TRP A 59 4.07 -0.86 -6.66
CA TRP A 59 3.12 -1.88 -7.10
C TRP A 59 1.73 -1.30 -7.35
N ASN A 60 1.58 0.01 -7.32
CA ASN A 60 0.33 0.70 -7.61
C ASN A 60 -0.80 0.34 -6.65
N VAL A 61 -0.46 0.14 -5.39
CA VAL A 61 -1.47 -0.05 -4.35
C VAL A 61 -2.33 1.21 -4.26
N ASP A 62 -3.64 1.04 -4.16
CA ASP A 62 -4.56 2.16 -4.27
C ASP A 62 -4.59 3.03 -3.02
N MET A 63 -4.40 2.44 -1.85
CA MET A 63 -4.43 3.19 -0.61
C MET A 63 -3.46 2.57 0.38
N ILE A 64 -2.75 3.41 1.11
CA ILE A 64 -1.77 2.98 2.09
C ILE A 64 -2.16 3.55 3.43
N GLN A 65 -2.32 2.67 4.42
CA GLN A 65 -2.70 3.06 5.78
C GLN A 65 -1.71 2.47 6.77
N GLY A 66 -1.44 3.19 7.84
CA GLY A 66 -0.58 2.66 8.87
C GLY A 66 -0.02 3.74 9.75
N TYR A 67 0.89 3.32 10.62
CA TYR A 67 1.49 4.21 11.59
C TYR A 67 2.17 5.40 10.92
N TYR A 68 2.83 5.16 9.80
CA TYR A 68 3.55 6.22 9.10
C TYR A 68 2.63 7.37 8.74
N PHE A 69 1.41 7.06 8.31
CA PHE A 69 0.43 8.08 7.94
C PHE A 69 -0.44 8.51 9.10
N SER A 70 -0.34 7.83 10.24
CA SER A 70 -1.12 8.19 11.43
C SER A 70 -0.47 9.25 12.27
N LYS A 71 0.80 9.51 12.04
CA LYS A 71 1.50 10.53 12.81
C LYS A 71 0.90 11.89 12.52
N PRO A 72 0.83 12.76 13.51
CA PRO A 72 0.33 14.12 13.26
C PRO A 72 1.27 14.82 12.29
N LEU A 73 0.78 15.10 11.11
CA LEU A 73 1.52 15.84 10.10
C LEU A 73 0.63 16.95 9.56
N PRO A 74 1.22 18.10 9.24
CA PRO A 74 0.45 19.10 8.50
C PRO A 74 -0.06 18.50 7.20
N GLN A 75 -1.28 18.87 6.85
CA GLN A 75 -1.90 18.32 5.65
C GLN A 75 -1.04 18.52 4.42
N LYS A 76 -0.37 19.65 4.35
CA LYS A 76 0.48 19.97 3.21
C LYS A 76 1.62 18.95 3.08
N GLU A 77 2.26 18.61 4.19
CA GLU A 77 3.35 17.64 4.15
C GLU A 77 2.86 16.26 3.76
N LEU A 78 1.69 15.89 4.25
CA LEU A 78 1.11 14.60 3.91
C LEU A 78 0.84 14.52 2.42
N LEU A 79 0.27 15.57 1.84
CA LEU A 79 -0.02 15.59 0.42
C LEU A 79 1.25 15.51 -0.42
N GLU A 80 2.31 16.20 0.01
CA GLU A 80 3.57 16.13 -0.71
C GLU A 80 4.17 14.74 -0.64
N LEU A 81 4.08 14.11 0.52
CA LEU A 81 4.57 12.76 0.71
C LEU A 81 3.85 11.79 -0.23
N LEU A 82 2.54 11.90 -0.32
CA LEU A 82 1.76 11.06 -1.20
C LEU A 82 2.12 11.29 -2.66
N LYS A 83 2.33 12.55 -3.05
CA LYS A 83 2.75 12.86 -4.42
C LYS A 83 4.08 12.23 -4.75
N GLN A 84 5.02 12.29 -3.81
CA GLN A 84 6.32 11.68 -4.03
C GLN A 84 6.22 10.17 -4.17
N SER A 85 5.28 9.57 -3.47
CA SER A 85 5.11 8.13 -3.50
C SER A 85 4.51 7.64 -4.81
N TYR A 86 3.68 8.46 -5.45
CA TYR A 86 2.92 8.03 -6.62
C TYR A 86 3.38 8.65 -7.93
N THR A 87 4.41 9.46 -7.86
CA THR A 87 5.00 9.99 -9.07
C THR A 87 6.29 9.28 -9.39
#